data_e84a4c0183cdc840d81f6c943e1bdb47
#
_entry.id   e84a4c0183cdc840d81f6c943e1bdb47
#
_cell.length_a   1.000
_cell.length_b   1.000
_cell.length_c   1.000
_cell.angle_alpha   90.00
_cell.angle_beta   90.00
_cell.angle_gamma   90.00
#
_symmetry.space_group_name_H-M   'P 1'
#
loop_
_entity.id
_entity.type
_entity.pdbx_description
1 polymer ?
#
loop_
_entity_poly.entity_id
_entity_poly.type
_entity_poly.pdbx_seq_one_letter_code
_entity_poly.pdbx_strand_id
1 'polypeptide(L)'
;MASDSAAAGKIAALLQQAKCDPNIIDSLLDHDFGADHSTAYHVSKWFAFWNSGYNIWRLKIWEVPRGSLPYRIVYAYEPRTLQYYVLAIVHRNFDYKRDHEITQRIRKAYEELGIPVHR
;
A
#
# COMPACT_ATOMS: atom_id res chain seq x y z
N MET A 1 5.46 19.06 -9.98
CA MET A 1 5.26 18.70 -11.39
C MET A 1 3.82 18.27 -11.61
N ALA A 2 3.27 18.57 -12.78
CA ALA A 2 1.85 18.29 -13.06
C ALA A 2 1.50 16.82 -12.91
N SER A 3 2.37 15.91 -13.36
CA SER A 3 2.13 14.46 -13.24
C SER A 3 2.09 13.99 -11.79
N ASP A 4 2.96 14.57 -10.95
CA ASP A 4 2.99 14.22 -9.53
C ASP A 4 1.77 14.75 -8.79
N SER A 5 1.30 15.94 -9.16
CA SER A 5 0.08 16.51 -8.59
C SER A 5 -1.15 15.68 -8.95
N ALA A 6 -1.23 15.20 -10.20
CA ALA A 6 -2.32 14.35 -10.64
C ALA A 6 -2.31 13.01 -9.90
N ALA A 7 -1.13 12.38 -9.75
CA ALA A 7 -1.00 11.13 -9.02
C ALA A 7 -1.35 11.32 -7.55
N ALA A 8 -0.86 12.38 -6.92
CA ALA A 8 -1.19 12.68 -5.52
C ALA A 8 -2.69 12.86 -5.32
N GLY A 9 -3.37 13.53 -6.26
CA GLY A 9 -4.82 13.71 -6.22
C GLY A 9 -5.58 12.39 -6.30
N LYS A 10 -5.17 11.47 -7.18
CA LYS A 10 -5.80 10.16 -7.31
C LYS A 10 -5.59 9.30 -6.06
N ILE A 11 -4.38 9.34 -5.49
CA ILE A 11 -4.07 8.62 -4.26
C ILE A 11 -4.90 9.16 -3.10
N ALA A 12 -4.95 10.47 -2.95
CA ALA A 12 -5.73 11.11 -1.90
C ALA A 12 -7.23 10.79 -2.03
N ALA A 13 -7.76 10.79 -3.25
CA ALA A 13 -9.16 10.44 -3.51
C ALA A 13 -9.46 9.00 -3.11
N LEU A 14 -8.59 8.06 -3.45
CA LEU A 14 -8.78 6.66 -3.09
C LEU A 14 -8.72 6.47 -1.57
N LEU A 15 -7.77 7.10 -0.89
CA LEU A 15 -7.65 7.00 0.55
C LEU A 15 -8.89 7.59 1.25
N GLN A 16 -9.43 8.68 0.71
CA GLN A 16 -10.64 9.28 1.25
C GLN A 16 -11.85 8.37 1.04
N GLN A 17 -11.98 7.76 -0.13
CA GLN A 17 -13.05 6.80 -0.40
C GLN A 17 -12.93 5.57 0.51
N ALA A 18 -11.72 5.10 0.75
CA ALA A 18 -11.49 3.93 1.62
C ALA A 18 -12.00 4.17 3.04
N LYS A 19 -11.93 5.40 3.54
CA LYS A 19 -12.45 5.72 4.88
C LYS A 19 -13.95 5.58 4.98
N CYS A 20 -14.67 5.71 3.86
CA CYS A 20 -16.12 5.77 3.83
C CYS A 20 -16.79 4.55 3.20
N ASP A 21 -16.03 3.70 2.52
CA ASP A 21 -16.57 2.56 1.77
C ASP A 21 -16.09 1.23 2.36
N PRO A 22 -16.98 0.47 3.05
CA PRO A 22 -16.61 -0.82 3.62
C PRO A 22 -16.10 -1.83 2.59
N ASN A 23 -16.57 -1.75 1.34
CA ASN A 23 -16.12 -2.66 0.29
C ASN A 23 -14.64 -2.45 -0.04
N ILE A 24 -14.17 -1.19 -0.04
CA ILE A 24 -12.76 -0.89 -0.25
C ILE A 24 -11.94 -1.42 0.93
N ILE A 25 -12.38 -1.14 2.15
CA ILE A 25 -11.70 -1.60 3.37
C ILE A 25 -11.56 -3.13 3.37
N ASP A 26 -12.62 -3.84 3.04
CA ASP A 26 -12.60 -5.31 3.02
C ASP A 26 -11.62 -5.87 1.98
N SER A 27 -11.44 -5.17 0.87
CA SER A 27 -10.53 -5.61 -0.20
C SER A 27 -9.05 -5.40 0.13
N LEU A 28 -8.73 -4.55 1.11
CA LEU A 28 -7.34 -4.19 1.42
C LEU A 28 -6.51 -5.32 2.04
N LEU A 29 -7.14 -6.41 2.44
CA LEU A 29 -6.46 -7.61 2.94
C LEU A 29 -6.67 -8.82 2.02
N ASP A 30 -7.08 -8.58 0.78
CA ASP A 30 -7.32 -9.62 -0.21
C ASP A 30 -6.17 -9.59 -1.23
N HIS A 31 -5.20 -10.47 -1.05
CA HIS A 31 -4.03 -10.53 -1.91
C HIS A 31 -4.45 -10.78 -3.36
N ASP A 32 -3.88 -9.98 -4.27
CA ASP A 32 -4.18 -9.95 -5.71
C ASP A 32 -5.57 -9.45 -6.08
N PHE A 33 -6.30 -8.83 -5.13
CA PHE A 33 -7.55 -8.15 -5.47
C PHE A 33 -7.31 -7.11 -6.57
N GLY A 34 -8.07 -7.21 -7.64
CA GLY A 34 -7.97 -6.26 -8.76
C GLY A 34 -6.81 -6.52 -9.71
N ALA A 35 -6.10 -7.65 -9.59
CA ALA A 35 -4.98 -7.98 -10.47
C ALA A 35 -5.38 -8.09 -11.94
N ASP A 36 -6.63 -8.43 -12.21
CA ASP A 36 -7.19 -8.58 -13.55
C ASP A 36 -7.76 -7.27 -14.11
N HIS A 37 -7.50 -6.13 -13.47
CA HIS A 37 -8.02 -4.81 -13.84
C HIS A 37 -9.54 -4.68 -13.72
N SER A 38 -10.19 -5.57 -12.97
CA SER A 38 -11.65 -5.52 -12.75
C SER A 38 -12.06 -4.36 -11.83
N THR A 39 -11.11 -3.78 -11.12
CA THR A 39 -11.33 -2.64 -10.23
C THR A 39 -10.28 -1.55 -10.50
N ALA A 40 -10.43 -0.41 -9.82
CA ALA A 40 -9.55 0.73 -10.01
C ALA A 40 -8.15 0.55 -9.39
N TYR A 41 -7.93 -0.52 -8.61
CA TYR A 41 -6.67 -0.72 -7.89
C TYR A 41 -6.36 -2.20 -7.72
N HIS A 42 -5.09 -2.49 -7.40
CA HIS A 42 -4.59 -3.84 -7.16
C HIS A 42 -3.94 -3.90 -5.77
N VAL A 43 -4.39 -4.83 -4.95
CA VAL A 43 -3.90 -5.06 -3.59
C VAL A 43 -2.95 -6.25 -3.59
N SER A 44 -1.81 -6.14 -2.94
CA SER A 44 -0.90 -7.28 -2.79
C SER A 44 -0.14 -7.21 -1.46
N LYS A 45 0.16 -8.39 -0.90
CA LYS A 45 1.12 -8.49 0.20
C LYS A 45 2.47 -8.05 -0.33
N TRP A 46 3.22 -7.31 0.46
CA TRP A 46 4.61 -7.04 0.13
C TRP A 46 5.45 -8.15 0.74
N PHE A 47 5.76 -9.16 -0.05
CA PHE A 47 6.34 -10.40 0.46
C PHE A 47 7.68 -10.21 1.16
N ALA A 48 8.50 -9.23 0.75
CA ALA A 48 9.75 -8.95 1.44
C ALA A 48 9.52 -8.61 2.92
N PHE A 49 8.49 -7.83 3.22
CA PHE A 49 8.11 -7.51 4.59
C PHE A 49 7.27 -8.63 5.22
N TRP A 50 6.32 -9.18 4.47
CA TRP A 50 5.43 -10.23 4.96
C TRP A 50 6.22 -11.44 5.45
N ASN A 51 7.23 -11.86 4.68
CA ASN A 51 8.06 -13.01 5.04
C ASN A 51 8.94 -12.74 6.27
N SER A 52 9.14 -11.47 6.61
CA SER A 52 9.84 -11.06 7.83
C SER A 52 8.89 -10.94 9.02
N GLY A 53 7.60 -11.24 8.84
CA GLY A 53 6.60 -11.20 9.89
C GLY A 53 5.85 -9.87 9.99
N TYR A 54 6.08 -8.93 9.10
CA TYR A 54 5.42 -7.62 9.12
C TYR A 54 4.17 -7.64 8.25
N ASN A 55 3.05 -7.22 8.81
CA ASN A 55 1.76 -7.17 8.11
C ASN A 55 1.70 -5.91 7.24
N ILE A 56 2.54 -5.88 6.22
CA ILE A 56 2.69 -4.74 5.31
C ILE A 56 2.26 -5.14 3.90
N TRP A 57 1.45 -4.29 3.33
CA TRP A 57 0.83 -4.47 2.02
C TRP A 57 1.15 -3.29 1.14
N ARG A 58 0.94 -3.45 -0.15
CA ARG A 58 1.06 -2.33 -1.09
C ARG A 58 -0.14 -2.35 -2.03
N LEU A 59 -0.48 -1.15 -2.49
CA LEU A 59 -1.60 -0.94 -3.38
C LEU A 59 -1.13 -0.10 -4.57
N LYS A 60 -1.47 -0.55 -5.77
CA LYS A 60 -1.26 0.24 -6.98
C LYS A 60 -2.59 0.61 -7.59
N ILE A 61 -2.65 1.80 -8.17
CA ILE A 61 -3.86 2.32 -8.81
C ILE A 61 -3.71 2.15 -10.31
N TRP A 62 -4.69 1.52 -10.94
CA TRP A 62 -4.70 1.36 -12.39
C TRP A 62 -4.97 2.69 -13.07
N GLU A 63 -4.27 2.96 -14.15
CA GLU A 63 -4.46 4.12 -14.99
C GLU A 63 -4.64 3.65 -16.41
N VAL A 64 -5.86 3.22 -16.71
CA VAL A 64 -6.22 2.66 -18.02
C VAL A 64 -6.20 3.77 -19.07
N PRO A 65 -5.61 3.56 -20.28
CA PRO A 65 -4.98 2.33 -20.76
C PRO A 65 -3.49 2.18 -20.46
N ARG A 66 -2.88 3.06 -19.66
CA ARG A 66 -1.44 3.16 -19.47
C ARG A 66 -0.85 2.21 -18.42
N GLY A 67 -1.64 1.29 -17.86
CA GLY A 67 -1.17 0.41 -16.82
C GLY A 67 -1.49 0.97 -15.43
N SER A 68 -0.48 1.22 -14.60
CA SER A 68 -0.70 1.74 -13.25
C SER A 68 0.00 3.09 -13.05
N LEU A 69 -0.45 3.84 -12.05
CA LEU A 69 0.27 5.04 -11.60
C LEU A 69 1.70 4.65 -11.21
N PRO A 70 2.68 5.57 -11.37
CA PRO A 70 4.08 5.26 -11.06
C PRO A 70 4.38 5.18 -9.56
N TYR A 71 3.38 5.21 -8.71
CA TYR A 71 3.53 5.17 -7.26
C TYR A 71 2.76 4.00 -6.65
N ARG A 72 3.25 3.55 -5.50
CA ARG A 72 2.61 2.50 -4.71
C ARG A 72 2.34 3.03 -3.30
N ILE A 73 1.15 2.75 -2.77
CA ILE A 73 0.82 3.05 -1.38
C ILE A 73 1.25 1.85 -0.55
N VAL A 74 2.12 2.09 0.43
CA VAL A 74 2.57 1.06 1.37
C VAL A 74 1.81 1.26 2.66
N TYR A 75 1.08 0.23 3.10
CA TYR A 75 0.25 0.33 4.31
C TYR A 75 0.39 -0.92 5.17
N ALA A 76 0.13 -0.72 6.46
CA ALA A 76 0.11 -1.79 7.45
C ALA A 76 -1.30 -1.98 7.97
N TYR A 77 -1.59 -3.18 8.46
CA TYR A 77 -2.85 -3.50 9.11
C TYR A 77 -2.61 -3.92 10.55
N GLU A 78 -3.35 -3.31 11.48
CA GLU A 78 -3.35 -3.67 12.89
C GLU A 78 -4.60 -4.50 13.20
N PRO A 79 -4.47 -5.83 13.34
CA PRO A 79 -5.64 -6.70 13.51
C PRO A 79 -6.35 -6.52 14.85
N ARG A 80 -5.67 -6.05 15.89
CA ARG A 80 -6.27 -5.86 17.20
C ARG A 80 -7.29 -4.74 17.22
N THR A 81 -7.05 -3.69 16.42
CA THR A 81 -7.90 -2.50 16.36
C THR A 81 -8.64 -2.38 15.04
N LEU A 82 -8.37 -3.29 14.08
CA LEU A 82 -8.94 -3.27 12.73
C LEU A 82 -8.64 -1.97 12.00
N GLN A 83 -7.42 -1.43 12.18
CA GLN A 83 -7.02 -0.15 11.60
C GLN A 83 -5.93 -0.33 10.55
N TYR A 84 -5.97 0.54 9.54
CA TYR A 84 -4.97 0.61 8.48
C TYR A 84 -4.14 1.88 8.65
N TYR A 85 -2.83 1.76 8.41
CA TYR A 85 -1.90 2.88 8.52
C TYR A 85 -1.09 2.98 7.24
N VAL A 86 -1.14 4.13 6.57
CA VAL A 86 -0.28 4.40 5.42
C VAL A 86 1.12 4.71 5.94
N LEU A 87 2.09 3.89 5.58
CA LEU A 87 3.47 4.05 6.04
C LEU A 87 4.32 4.87 5.07
N ALA A 88 4.05 4.75 3.77
CA ALA A 88 4.84 5.43 2.76
C ALA A 88 4.13 5.41 1.41
N ILE A 89 4.51 6.34 0.55
CA ILE A 89 4.17 6.32 -0.87
C ILE A 89 5.50 6.27 -1.60
N VAL A 90 5.74 5.18 -2.33
CA VAL A 90 7.01 4.94 -2.99
C VAL A 90 6.83 4.84 -4.50
N HIS A 91 7.89 5.14 -5.25
CA HIS A 91 7.89 4.98 -6.70
C HIS A 91 7.86 3.48 -7.04
N ARG A 92 7.23 3.12 -8.17
CA ARG A 92 7.13 1.73 -8.63
C ARG A 92 8.48 1.05 -8.82
N ASN A 93 9.55 1.83 -8.99
CA ASN A 93 10.91 1.32 -9.14
C ASN A 93 11.60 1.10 -7.79
N PHE A 94 10.90 1.31 -6.69
CA PHE A 94 11.43 1.05 -5.35
C PHE A 94 11.90 -0.39 -5.24
N ASP A 95 13.11 -0.56 -4.72
CA ASP A 95 13.71 -1.89 -4.51
C ASP A 95 14.03 -2.07 -3.03
N TYR A 96 13.46 -3.10 -2.42
CA TYR A 96 13.60 -3.39 -0.99
C TYR A 96 15.07 -3.46 -0.55
N LYS A 97 15.93 -4.03 -1.39
CA LYS A 97 17.36 -4.19 -1.05
C LYS A 97 18.17 -2.96 -1.42
N ARG A 98 17.95 -2.41 -2.61
CA ARG A 98 18.68 -1.25 -3.11
C ARG A 98 18.36 0.01 -2.31
N ASP A 99 17.09 0.22 -2.02
CA ASP A 99 16.60 1.41 -1.32
C ASP A 99 16.54 1.16 0.19
N HIS A 100 17.67 0.73 0.75
CA HIS A 100 17.78 0.27 2.12
C HIS A 100 17.32 1.31 3.14
N GLU A 101 17.63 2.58 2.92
CA GLU A 101 17.25 3.66 3.85
C GLU A 101 15.73 3.78 3.96
N ILE A 102 15.04 3.80 2.81
CA ILE A 102 13.56 3.87 2.79
C ILE A 102 12.97 2.61 3.41
N THR A 103 13.55 1.46 3.11
CA THR A 103 13.14 0.19 3.70
C THR A 103 13.19 0.22 5.21
N GLN A 104 14.28 0.75 5.78
CA GLN A 104 14.43 0.86 7.23
C GLN A 104 13.44 1.84 7.83
N ARG A 105 13.11 2.93 7.15
CA ARG A 105 12.10 3.89 7.60
C ARG A 105 10.71 3.26 7.67
N ILE A 106 10.34 2.47 6.65
CA ILE A 106 9.06 1.76 6.63
C ILE A 106 9.01 0.77 7.78
N ARG A 107 10.06 -0.01 7.97
CA ARG A 107 10.16 -0.99 9.05
C ARG A 107 10.04 -0.33 10.42
N LYS A 108 10.76 0.76 10.62
CA LYS A 108 10.74 1.50 11.87
C LYS A 108 9.35 2.09 12.15
N ALA A 109 8.70 2.64 11.13
CA ALA A 109 7.34 3.17 11.28
C ALA A 109 6.36 2.07 11.71
N TYR A 110 6.48 0.88 11.14
CA TYR A 110 5.67 -0.27 11.54
C TYR A 110 5.91 -0.63 13.00
N GLU A 111 7.17 -0.71 13.40
CA GLU A 111 7.54 -1.07 14.77
C GLU A 111 7.04 -0.03 15.79
N GLU A 112 7.12 1.25 15.44
CA GLU A 112 6.65 2.34 16.30
C GLU A 112 5.14 2.31 16.52
N LEU A 113 4.38 1.74 15.60
CA LEU A 113 2.93 1.58 15.76
C LEU A 113 2.59 0.45 16.75
N GLY A 114 3.56 -0.37 17.13
CA GLY A 114 3.33 -1.47 18.05
C GLY A 114 2.53 -2.62 17.46
N ILE A 115 2.45 -2.72 16.15
CA ILE A 115 1.74 -3.81 15.48
C ILE A 115 2.53 -5.11 15.65
N PRO A 116 1.88 -6.21 16.11
CA PRO A 116 2.60 -7.47 16.31
C PRO A 116 3.20 -8.01 15.03
N VAL A 117 4.37 -8.63 15.16
CA VAL A 117 4.99 -9.38 14.09
C VAL A 117 4.33 -10.76 14.04
N HIS A 118 3.81 -11.16 12.87
CA HIS A 118 3.23 -12.49 12.72
C HIS A 118 4.33 -13.51 12.39
N ARG A 119 4.10 -14.74 12.80
CA ARG A 119 5.06 -15.81 12.54
C ARG A 119 4.36 -17.10 12.21
#